data_ee91453d66f719b7ec486eb6b4e4dce6
#
_entry.id   ee91453d66f719b7ec486eb6b4e4dce6
#
_cell.length_a   1.000
_cell.length_b   1.000
_cell.length_c   1.000
_cell.angle_alpha   90.00
_cell.angle_beta   90.00
_cell.angle_gamma   90.00
#
_symmetry.space_group_name_H-M   'P 1'
#
loop_
_entity.id
_entity.type
_entity.pdbx_description
1 polymer ?
#
loop_
_entity_poly.entity_id
_entity_poly.type
_entity_poly.pdbx_seq_one_letter_code
_entity_poly.pdbx_strand_id
1 'polypeptide(L)'
;GVQTCALPIYKSMSSHEYTPSSKFGTWFNDRLPLLTLANHLTDYPTPKNLNYWWTFGGILTFCLITQIITGLVLAMHYIAHADLAFGSVEHIMRDVNYGWLIRYIHANGASMFFLAVYIHIFRALYYGSYKSPREIIWIIGMLIYFLMMATAFLGYVLPWGQMSFWGATVITNLFSAIPLVGESITHWLWGGYS
;
A
#
# COMPACT_ATOMS: atom_id res chain seq x y z
N GLY A 1 -12.13 36.23 -4.74
CA GLY A 1 -10.91 36.25 -3.96
C GLY A 1 -10.73 34.91 -3.24
N VAL A 2 -9.93 34.01 -3.80
CA VAL A 2 -9.51 32.77 -3.13
C VAL A 2 -8.48 33.20 -2.09
N GLN A 3 -8.87 33.26 -0.84
CA GLN A 3 -7.93 33.41 0.26
C GLN A 3 -7.02 32.18 0.26
N THR A 4 -5.82 32.35 -0.26
CA THR A 4 -4.71 31.44 0.00
C THR A 4 -4.45 31.46 1.49
N CYS A 5 -4.89 30.42 2.20
CA CYS A 5 -4.57 30.21 3.59
C CYS A 5 -3.10 29.77 3.71
N ALA A 6 -2.20 30.67 3.37
CA ALA A 6 -0.79 30.60 3.74
C ALA A 6 -0.70 31.10 5.18
N LEU A 7 -0.94 30.22 6.15
CA LEU A 7 -0.64 30.53 7.54
C LEU A 7 0.89 30.66 7.69
N PRO A 8 1.38 31.69 8.37
CA PRO A 8 2.78 31.81 8.69
C PRO A 8 3.19 30.69 9.65
N ILE A 9 3.74 29.62 9.09
CA ILE A 9 4.43 28.59 9.86
C ILE A 9 5.86 29.09 10.07
N TYR A 10 6.04 30.04 10.96
CA TYR A 10 7.35 30.35 11.52
C TYR A 10 7.24 30.32 13.05
N LYS A 11 7.23 29.10 13.58
CA LYS A 11 7.80 28.87 14.89
C LYS A 11 9.20 28.38 14.62
N SER A 12 10.21 29.15 15.05
CA SER A 12 11.61 28.82 15.03
C SER A 12 11.78 27.32 15.28
N MET A 13 12.27 26.59 14.30
CA MET A 13 12.75 25.23 14.50
C MET A 13 13.98 25.33 15.40
N SER A 14 13.76 25.33 16.72
CA SER A 14 14.81 24.87 17.60
C SER A 14 14.98 23.39 17.24
N SER A 15 16.09 23.10 16.57
CA SER A 15 16.51 21.73 16.28
C SER A 15 16.80 21.05 17.61
N HIS A 16 15.78 20.53 18.28
CA HIS A 16 15.97 19.52 19.29
C HIS A 16 16.38 18.25 18.55
N GLU A 17 17.70 18.13 18.31
CA GLU A 17 18.29 16.91 17.84
C GLU A 17 17.97 15.84 18.88
N TYR A 18 17.17 14.86 18.46
CA TYR A 18 16.75 13.78 19.34
C TYR A 18 17.97 12.95 19.73
N THR A 19 18.32 12.99 21.00
CA THR A 19 19.40 12.17 21.57
C THR A 19 18.78 11.05 22.39
N PRO A 20 18.96 9.77 21.98
CA PRO A 20 18.47 8.64 22.74
C PRO A 20 19.09 8.60 24.14
N SER A 21 18.29 8.32 25.16
CA SER A 21 18.73 8.28 26.56
C SER A 21 19.58 7.04 26.91
N SER A 22 19.54 5.99 26.08
CA SER A 22 20.28 4.74 26.32
C SER A 22 21.48 4.60 25.39
N LYS A 23 22.59 4.01 25.90
CA LYS A 23 23.79 3.71 25.09
C LYS A 23 23.50 2.86 23.86
N PHE A 24 22.58 1.89 24.00
CA PHE A 24 22.13 1.06 22.88
C PHE A 24 21.33 1.89 21.86
N GLY A 25 20.44 2.75 22.31
CA GLY A 25 19.69 3.65 21.45
C GLY A 25 20.58 4.61 20.67
N THR A 26 21.62 5.17 21.30
CA THR A 26 22.60 6.04 20.64
C THR A 26 23.37 5.24 19.58
N TRP A 27 23.92 4.08 19.95
CA TRP A 27 24.65 3.22 19.01
C TRP A 27 23.82 2.81 17.80
N PHE A 28 22.52 2.49 18.01
CA PHE A 28 21.59 2.12 16.93
C PHE A 28 21.25 3.32 16.05
N ASN A 29 20.94 4.46 16.67
CA ASN A 29 20.54 5.67 15.95
C ASN A 29 21.68 6.27 15.11
N ASP A 30 22.94 6.13 15.56
CA ASP A 30 24.12 6.59 14.81
C ASP A 30 24.33 5.80 13.50
N ARG A 31 23.85 4.57 13.45
CA ARG A 31 23.97 3.69 12.27
C ARG A 31 22.72 3.68 11.40
N LEU A 32 21.57 3.78 12.03
CA LEU A 32 20.28 3.76 11.38
C LEU A 32 19.37 4.78 12.10
N PRO A 33 19.27 6.02 11.62
CA PRO A 33 18.61 7.13 12.32
C PRO A 33 17.08 7.03 12.31
N LEU A 34 16.54 5.84 12.57
CA LEU A 34 15.08 5.59 12.61
C LEU A 34 14.42 6.31 13.78
N LEU A 35 15.09 6.38 14.93
CA LEU A 35 14.56 7.08 16.11
C LEU A 35 14.50 8.59 15.87
N THR A 36 15.53 9.16 15.25
CA THR A 36 15.55 10.57 14.86
C THR A 36 14.46 10.86 13.81
N LEU A 37 14.31 9.98 12.81
CA LEU A 37 13.26 10.09 11.80
C LEU A 37 11.86 9.98 12.42
N ALA A 38 11.64 9.02 13.31
CA ALA A 38 10.36 8.84 14.01
C ALA A 38 10.03 10.08 14.85
N ASN A 39 11.00 10.61 15.60
CA ASN A 39 10.81 11.82 16.38
C ASN A 39 10.48 13.03 15.48
N HIS A 40 11.20 13.18 14.36
CA HIS A 40 10.92 14.24 13.40
C HIS A 40 9.51 14.16 12.82
N LEU A 41 8.99 12.96 12.57
CA LEU A 41 7.63 12.74 12.11
C LEU A 41 6.58 13.01 13.18
N THR A 42 6.85 12.68 14.45
CA THR A 42 5.92 12.90 15.56
C THR A 42 5.86 14.36 15.99
N ASP A 43 6.98 15.07 15.95
CA ASP A 43 7.09 16.47 16.35
C ASP A 43 6.75 17.44 15.21
N TYR A 44 6.39 16.93 14.03
CA TYR A 44 6.04 17.77 12.89
C TYR A 44 4.82 18.66 13.23
N PRO A 45 4.93 19.99 13.08
CA PRO A 45 3.86 20.90 13.43
C PRO A 45 2.64 20.68 12.51
N THR A 46 1.55 20.22 13.09
CA THR A 46 0.30 20.01 12.37
C THR A 46 -0.66 21.19 12.56
N PRO A 47 -1.38 21.62 11.52
CA PRO A 47 -2.40 22.65 11.64
C PRO A 47 -3.50 22.25 12.63
N LYS A 48 -3.95 23.18 13.46
CA LYS A 48 -5.01 22.91 14.46
C LYS A 48 -6.41 22.65 13.88
N ASN A 49 -6.63 22.99 12.60
CA ASN A 49 -7.89 22.83 11.88
C ASN A 49 -8.00 21.51 11.12
N LEU A 50 -7.13 20.53 11.40
CA LEU A 50 -7.27 19.19 10.83
C LEU A 50 -8.51 18.52 11.37
N ASN A 51 -9.34 17.98 10.48
CA ASN A 51 -10.50 17.19 10.81
C ASN A 51 -10.23 15.70 10.60
N TYR A 52 -11.20 14.86 10.90
CA TYR A 52 -11.09 13.40 10.82
C TYR A 52 -10.69 12.88 9.43
N TRP A 53 -10.99 13.59 8.35
CA TRP A 53 -10.61 13.21 6.98
C TRP A 53 -9.09 13.15 6.75
N TRP A 54 -8.31 13.78 7.60
CA TRP A 54 -6.84 13.77 7.51
C TRP A 54 -6.22 12.50 8.11
N THR A 55 -6.97 11.72 8.88
CA THR A 55 -6.49 10.47 9.49
C THR A 55 -6.38 9.31 8.49
N PHE A 56 -7.03 9.43 7.32
CA PHE A 56 -7.02 8.36 6.32
C PHE A 56 -5.62 8.00 5.80
N GLY A 57 -4.67 8.93 5.78
CA GLY A 57 -3.27 8.61 5.49
C GLY A 57 -2.65 7.64 6.52
N GLY A 58 -2.92 7.85 7.81
CA GLY A 58 -2.50 6.94 8.89
C GLY A 58 -3.20 5.57 8.80
N ILE A 59 -4.51 5.56 8.50
CA ILE A 59 -5.26 4.32 8.28
C ILE A 59 -4.67 3.51 7.13
N LEU A 60 -4.30 4.16 6.02
CA LEU A 60 -3.65 3.49 4.89
C LEU A 60 -2.30 2.88 5.27
N THR A 61 -1.50 3.56 6.09
CA THR A 61 -0.24 3.02 6.62
C THR A 61 -0.49 1.78 7.47
N PHE A 62 -1.49 1.80 8.34
CA PHE A 62 -1.88 0.65 9.14
C PHE A 62 -2.36 -0.52 8.25
N CYS A 63 -3.19 -0.26 7.25
CA CYS A 63 -3.62 -1.26 6.29
C CYS A 63 -2.44 -1.88 5.55
N LEU A 64 -1.48 -1.06 5.08
CA LEU A 64 -0.28 -1.54 4.40
C LEU A 64 0.54 -2.49 5.28
N ILE A 65 0.81 -2.10 6.51
CA ILE A 65 1.56 -2.94 7.47
C ILE A 65 0.82 -4.27 7.70
N THR A 66 -0.49 -4.23 7.88
CA THR A 66 -1.32 -5.43 8.05
C THR A 66 -1.25 -6.33 6.81
N GLN A 67 -1.34 -5.77 5.60
CA GLN A 67 -1.22 -6.53 4.36
C GLN A 67 0.16 -7.18 4.21
N ILE A 68 1.23 -6.48 4.54
CA ILE A 68 2.60 -7.02 4.46
C ILE A 68 2.77 -8.18 5.44
N ILE A 69 2.38 -8.01 6.70
CA ILE A 69 2.54 -9.04 7.74
C ILE A 69 1.71 -10.28 7.40
N THR A 70 0.43 -10.10 7.11
CA THR A 70 -0.45 -11.23 6.78
C THR A 70 -0.06 -11.90 5.47
N GLY A 71 0.35 -11.13 4.46
CA GLY A 71 0.82 -11.66 3.17
C GLY A 71 2.10 -12.47 3.31
N LEU A 72 3.04 -12.04 4.14
CA LEU A 72 4.28 -12.78 4.41
C LEU A 72 3.98 -14.13 5.05
N VAL A 73 3.11 -14.16 6.06
CA VAL A 73 2.70 -15.42 6.74
C VAL A 73 1.98 -16.36 5.76
N LEU A 74 1.09 -15.85 4.91
CA LEU A 74 0.42 -16.66 3.88
C LEU A 74 1.41 -17.21 2.85
N ALA A 75 2.39 -16.41 2.43
CA ALA A 75 3.42 -16.82 1.48
C ALA A 75 4.29 -17.98 1.99
N MET A 76 4.46 -18.11 3.31
CA MET A 76 5.22 -19.23 3.91
C MET A 76 4.55 -20.61 3.71
N HIS A 77 3.25 -20.65 3.42
CA HIS A 77 2.47 -21.87 3.24
C HIS A 77 1.95 -22.06 1.82
N TYR A 78 2.07 -21.03 0.99
CA TYR A 78 1.58 -21.04 -0.39
C TYR A 78 2.56 -21.72 -1.35
N ILE A 79 2.04 -22.53 -2.27
CA ILE A 79 2.82 -23.21 -3.31
C ILE A 79 2.48 -22.61 -4.67
N ALA A 80 3.44 -21.94 -5.30
CA ALA A 80 3.28 -21.30 -6.61
C ALA A 80 3.41 -22.34 -7.74
N HIS A 81 2.39 -23.17 -7.93
CA HIS A 81 2.32 -24.17 -8.98
C HIS A 81 0.88 -24.33 -9.46
N ALA A 82 0.63 -24.43 -10.75
CA ALA A 82 -0.71 -24.45 -11.32
C ALA A 82 -1.63 -25.53 -10.70
N ASP A 83 -1.11 -26.74 -10.50
CA ASP A 83 -1.91 -27.84 -9.94
C ASP A 83 -1.99 -27.83 -8.39
N LEU A 84 -1.08 -27.12 -7.71
CA LEU A 84 -0.97 -27.16 -6.26
C LEU A 84 -1.42 -25.87 -5.57
N ALA A 85 -1.51 -24.76 -6.31
CA ALA A 85 -1.82 -23.45 -5.74
C ALA A 85 -3.16 -23.45 -4.99
N PHE A 86 -4.23 -23.96 -5.62
CA PHE A 86 -5.55 -24.02 -5.01
C PHE A 86 -5.55 -24.90 -3.75
N GLY A 87 -4.96 -26.09 -3.86
CA GLY A 87 -4.83 -27.00 -2.72
C GLY A 87 -4.03 -26.44 -1.55
N SER A 88 -2.97 -25.64 -1.84
CA SER A 88 -2.20 -24.97 -0.79
C SER A 88 -3.02 -23.90 -0.05
N VAL A 89 -3.91 -23.19 -0.76
CA VAL A 89 -4.81 -22.22 -0.15
C VAL A 89 -5.88 -22.93 0.71
N GLU A 90 -6.41 -24.08 0.25
CA GLU A 90 -7.30 -24.90 1.08
C GLU A 90 -6.62 -25.42 2.32
N HIS A 91 -5.38 -25.91 2.21
CA HIS A 91 -4.56 -26.32 3.35
C HIS A 91 -4.37 -25.18 4.37
N ILE A 92 -4.06 -23.96 3.92
CA ILE A 92 -4.01 -22.78 4.81
C ILE A 92 -5.33 -22.59 5.54
N MET A 93 -6.45 -22.75 4.85
CA MET A 93 -7.77 -22.50 5.43
C MET A 93 -8.22 -23.56 6.45
N ARG A 94 -7.80 -24.81 6.28
CA ARG A 94 -8.34 -25.95 7.03
C ARG A 94 -7.36 -26.53 8.05
N ASP A 95 -6.08 -26.61 7.70
CA ASP A 95 -5.12 -27.40 8.46
C ASP A 95 -4.12 -26.53 9.25
N VAL A 96 -3.84 -25.30 8.76
CA VAL A 96 -2.93 -24.38 9.45
C VAL A 96 -3.66 -23.69 10.61
N ASN A 97 -3.08 -23.73 11.80
CA ASN A 97 -3.65 -23.08 12.98
C ASN A 97 -3.82 -21.57 12.73
N TYR A 98 -5.06 -21.07 12.87
CA TYR A 98 -5.45 -19.68 12.56
C TYR A 98 -5.21 -19.26 11.10
N GLY A 99 -4.90 -20.16 10.19
CA GLY A 99 -4.66 -19.83 8.78
C GLY A 99 -5.88 -19.20 8.12
N TRP A 100 -7.08 -19.68 8.42
CA TRP A 100 -8.35 -19.07 7.97
C TRP A 100 -8.48 -17.62 8.42
N LEU A 101 -8.09 -17.31 9.66
CA LEU A 101 -8.19 -15.95 10.20
C LEU A 101 -7.23 -15.00 9.46
N ILE A 102 -5.97 -15.41 9.29
CA ILE A 102 -4.95 -14.61 8.59
C ILE A 102 -5.38 -14.37 7.14
N ARG A 103 -5.89 -15.40 6.46
CA ARG A 103 -6.37 -15.27 5.09
C ARG A 103 -7.56 -14.31 4.99
N TYR A 104 -8.52 -14.38 5.90
CA TYR A 104 -9.66 -13.45 5.91
C TYR A 104 -9.24 -12.02 6.24
N ILE A 105 -8.32 -11.82 7.17
CA ILE A 105 -7.76 -10.49 7.46
C ILE A 105 -7.08 -9.94 6.22
N HIS A 106 -6.30 -10.76 5.50
CA HIS A 106 -5.63 -10.36 4.28
C HIS A 106 -6.62 -9.98 3.16
N ALA A 107 -7.57 -10.85 2.87
CA ALA A 107 -8.53 -10.64 1.80
C ALA A 107 -9.49 -9.46 2.06
N ASN A 108 -10.08 -9.40 3.25
CA ASN A 108 -10.97 -8.30 3.62
C ASN A 108 -10.19 -7.00 3.90
N GLY A 109 -8.97 -7.13 4.43
CA GLY A 109 -8.06 -6.00 4.62
C GLY A 109 -7.69 -5.33 3.29
N ALA A 110 -7.54 -6.08 2.20
CA ALA A 110 -7.35 -5.51 0.87
C ALA A 110 -8.56 -4.66 0.45
N SER A 111 -9.78 -5.13 0.64
CA SER A 111 -11.00 -4.36 0.35
C SER A 111 -11.09 -3.09 1.20
N MET A 112 -10.76 -3.18 2.48
CA MET A 112 -10.71 -2.02 3.39
C MET A 112 -9.63 -1.02 2.96
N PHE A 113 -8.49 -1.50 2.46
CA PHE A 113 -7.41 -0.66 1.95
C PHE A 113 -7.89 0.16 0.73
N PHE A 114 -8.59 -0.46 -0.23
CA PHE A 114 -9.16 0.26 -1.37
C PHE A 114 -10.21 1.28 -0.94
N LEU A 115 -11.10 0.93 -0.02
CA LEU A 115 -12.08 1.86 0.51
C LEU A 115 -11.39 3.10 1.13
N ALA A 116 -10.39 2.87 1.96
CA ALA A 116 -9.64 3.93 2.61
C ALA A 116 -8.88 4.81 1.61
N VAL A 117 -8.29 4.22 0.55
CA VAL A 117 -7.57 4.99 -0.47
C VAL A 117 -8.52 5.84 -1.32
N TYR A 118 -9.72 5.35 -1.64
CA TYR A 118 -10.70 6.17 -2.35
C TYR A 118 -11.09 7.40 -1.52
N ILE A 119 -11.36 7.22 -0.26
CA ILE A 119 -11.65 8.34 0.65
C ILE A 119 -10.46 9.31 0.71
N HIS A 120 -9.24 8.79 0.79
CA HIS A 120 -8.02 9.59 0.79
C HIS A 120 -7.85 10.41 -0.50
N ILE A 121 -8.11 9.83 -1.66
CA ILE A 121 -8.08 10.51 -2.96
C ILE A 121 -9.18 11.57 -3.04
N PHE A 122 -10.43 11.23 -2.69
CA PHE A 122 -11.54 12.18 -2.71
C PHE A 122 -11.30 13.36 -1.77
N ARG A 123 -10.71 13.12 -0.59
CA ARG A 123 -10.30 14.18 0.31
C ARG A 123 -9.29 15.11 -0.35
N ALA A 124 -8.29 14.57 -1.05
CA ALA A 124 -7.30 15.37 -1.76
C ALA A 124 -7.90 16.19 -2.90
N LEU A 125 -8.87 15.65 -3.63
CA LEU A 125 -9.61 16.37 -4.67
C LEU A 125 -10.49 17.47 -4.07
N TYR A 126 -11.24 17.17 -3.01
CA TYR A 126 -12.13 18.14 -2.36
C TYR A 126 -11.40 19.36 -1.81
N TYR A 127 -10.26 19.13 -1.13
CA TYR A 127 -9.45 20.22 -0.55
C TYR A 127 -8.43 20.82 -1.53
N GLY A 128 -8.40 20.38 -2.78
CA GLY A 128 -7.46 20.88 -3.77
C GLY A 128 -5.99 20.59 -3.47
N SER A 129 -5.72 19.50 -2.71
CA SER A 129 -4.36 19.15 -2.28
C SER A 129 -3.43 18.72 -3.41
N TYR A 130 -3.96 18.56 -4.63
CA TYR A 130 -3.21 18.23 -5.84
C TYR A 130 -2.61 19.46 -6.55
N LYS A 131 -2.97 20.67 -6.09
CA LYS A 131 -2.51 21.92 -6.70
C LYS A 131 -1.15 22.34 -6.15
N SER A 132 -0.52 23.29 -6.85
CA SER A 132 0.76 23.89 -6.45
C SER A 132 0.78 24.25 -4.94
N PRO A 133 1.85 23.93 -4.23
CA PRO A 133 3.13 23.33 -4.66
C PRO A 133 3.22 21.80 -4.44
N ARG A 134 2.08 21.07 -4.51
CA ARG A 134 1.97 19.64 -4.11
C ARG A 134 1.75 18.69 -5.29
N GLU A 135 1.96 19.13 -6.52
CA GLU A 135 1.71 18.35 -7.74
C GLU A 135 2.52 17.05 -7.77
N ILE A 136 3.80 17.12 -7.39
CA ILE A 136 4.69 15.94 -7.38
C ILE A 136 4.20 14.90 -6.39
N ILE A 137 3.76 15.33 -5.20
CA ILE A 137 3.21 14.41 -4.19
C ILE A 137 1.95 13.72 -4.71
N TRP A 138 1.11 14.45 -5.44
CA TRP A 138 -0.08 13.89 -6.08
C TRP A 138 0.28 12.84 -7.14
N ILE A 139 1.24 13.15 -8.01
CA ILE A 139 1.70 12.23 -9.07
C ILE A 139 2.27 10.94 -8.44
N ILE A 140 3.11 11.06 -7.42
CA ILE A 140 3.65 9.90 -6.69
C ILE A 140 2.51 9.09 -6.06
N GLY A 141 1.52 9.74 -5.44
CA GLY A 141 0.34 9.09 -4.89
C GLY A 141 -0.44 8.30 -5.94
N MET A 142 -0.62 8.85 -7.13
CA MET A 142 -1.29 8.15 -8.24
C MET A 142 -0.48 6.95 -8.75
N LEU A 143 0.84 7.07 -8.83
CA LEU A 143 1.72 5.94 -9.19
C LEU A 143 1.60 4.80 -8.15
N ILE A 144 1.63 5.14 -6.86
CA ILE A 144 1.42 4.17 -5.77
C ILE A 144 0.05 3.50 -5.90
N TYR A 145 -0.99 4.26 -6.22
CA TYR A 145 -2.33 3.72 -6.43
C TYR A 145 -2.37 2.70 -7.58
N PHE A 146 -1.74 2.98 -8.73
CA PHE A 146 -1.66 2.03 -9.84
C PHE A 146 -0.86 0.77 -9.47
N LEU A 147 0.24 0.91 -8.74
CA LEU A 147 1.01 -0.23 -8.24
C LEU A 147 0.20 -1.06 -7.25
N MET A 148 -0.60 -0.42 -6.39
CA MET A 148 -1.52 -1.09 -5.47
C MET A 148 -2.58 -1.90 -6.22
N MET A 149 -3.17 -1.34 -7.29
CA MET A 149 -4.12 -2.07 -8.14
C MET A 149 -3.46 -3.30 -8.78
N ALA A 150 -2.26 -3.14 -9.33
CA ALA A 150 -1.50 -4.25 -9.91
C ALA A 150 -1.19 -5.34 -8.87
N THR A 151 -0.74 -4.94 -7.68
CA THR A 151 -0.45 -5.87 -6.57
C THR A 151 -1.71 -6.63 -6.13
N ALA A 152 -2.83 -5.94 -5.99
CA ALA A 152 -4.11 -6.56 -5.59
C ALA A 152 -4.61 -7.53 -6.67
N PHE A 153 -4.46 -7.18 -7.94
CA PHE A 153 -4.79 -8.07 -9.04
C PHE A 153 -3.96 -9.35 -9.01
N LEU A 154 -2.64 -9.21 -8.91
CA LEU A 154 -1.74 -10.36 -8.81
C LEU A 154 -2.07 -11.23 -7.58
N GLY A 155 -2.38 -10.60 -6.44
CA GLY A 155 -2.82 -11.30 -5.23
C GLY A 155 -4.12 -12.07 -5.41
N TYR A 156 -5.07 -11.51 -6.15
CA TYR A 156 -6.32 -12.20 -6.47
C TYR A 156 -6.14 -13.41 -7.39
N VAL A 157 -5.15 -13.37 -8.25
CA VAL A 157 -4.81 -14.48 -9.17
C VAL A 157 -4.19 -15.67 -8.43
N LEU A 158 -3.46 -15.45 -7.33
CA LEU A 158 -2.71 -16.49 -6.62
C LEU A 158 -3.51 -17.75 -6.23
N PRO A 159 -4.76 -17.68 -5.76
CA PRO A 159 -5.53 -18.88 -5.42
C PRO A 159 -5.78 -19.82 -6.60
N TRP A 160 -5.65 -19.34 -7.83
CA TRP A 160 -5.78 -20.11 -9.06
C TRP A 160 -7.08 -20.92 -9.17
N GLY A 161 -8.16 -20.44 -8.53
CA GLY A 161 -9.49 -20.94 -8.72
C GLY A 161 -10.14 -20.41 -10.00
N GLN A 162 -11.37 -20.83 -10.30
CA GLN A 162 -12.06 -20.42 -11.53
C GLN A 162 -12.14 -18.90 -11.71
N MET A 163 -12.52 -18.18 -10.67
CA MET A 163 -12.62 -16.71 -10.75
C MET A 163 -11.25 -16.06 -10.93
N SER A 164 -10.21 -16.58 -10.31
CA SER A 164 -8.84 -16.10 -10.47
C SER A 164 -8.35 -16.31 -11.90
N PHE A 165 -8.55 -17.49 -12.46
CA PHE A 165 -8.16 -17.84 -13.83
C PHE A 165 -8.87 -16.96 -14.86
N TRP A 166 -10.18 -16.86 -14.80
CA TRP A 166 -10.93 -16.02 -15.73
C TRP A 166 -10.66 -14.54 -15.57
N GLY A 167 -10.46 -14.07 -14.33
CA GLY A 167 -10.05 -12.71 -14.06
C GLY A 167 -8.66 -12.40 -14.64
N ALA A 168 -7.70 -13.32 -14.50
CA ALA A 168 -6.39 -13.20 -15.12
C ALA A 168 -6.49 -13.14 -16.64
N THR A 169 -7.24 -14.05 -17.25
CA THR A 169 -7.43 -14.12 -18.70
C THR A 169 -8.02 -12.82 -19.27
N VAL A 170 -9.07 -12.29 -18.65
CA VAL A 170 -9.72 -11.06 -19.14
C VAL A 170 -8.79 -9.85 -19.01
N ILE A 171 -8.18 -9.66 -17.84
CA ILE A 171 -7.35 -8.47 -17.57
C ILE A 171 -6.05 -8.49 -18.37
N THR A 172 -5.40 -9.64 -18.49
CA THR A 172 -4.17 -9.75 -19.28
C THR A 172 -4.44 -9.58 -20.77
N ASN A 173 -5.52 -10.14 -21.28
CA ASN A 173 -5.91 -9.93 -22.67
C ASN A 173 -6.31 -8.48 -23.01
N LEU A 174 -6.66 -7.68 -22.01
CA LEU A 174 -6.88 -6.25 -22.24
C LEU A 174 -5.59 -5.54 -22.72
N PHE A 175 -4.43 -6.00 -22.29
CA PHE A 175 -3.15 -5.46 -22.74
C PHE A 175 -2.85 -5.78 -24.20
N SER A 176 -3.41 -6.86 -24.76
CA SER A 176 -3.23 -7.19 -26.18
C SER A 176 -3.83 -6.14 -27.12
N ALA A 177 -4.75 -5.32 -26.64
CA ALA A 177 -5.33 -4.21 -27.39
C ALA A 177 -4.35 -3.04 -27.65
N ILE A 178 -3.19 -3.02 -26.99
CA ILE A 178 -2.18 -1.98 -27.19
C ILE A 178 -1.46 -2.24 -28.52
N PRO A 179 -1.51 -1.33 -29.51
CA PRO A 179 -0.86 -1.53 -30.79
C PRO A 179 0.64 -1.76 -30.65
N LEU A 180 1.19 -2.65 -31.46
CA LEU A 180 2.62 -3.02 -31.60
C LEU A 180 3.22 -3.82 -30.44
N VAL A 181 2.87 -3.54 -29.20
CA VAL A 181 3.53 -4.16 -28.02
C VAL A 181 2.58 -5.01 -27.18
N GLY A 182 1.28 -4.97 -27.45
CA GLY A 182 0.27 -5.60 -26.59
C GLY A 182 0.45 -7.10 -26.44
N GLU A 183 0.66 -7.81 -27.53
CA GLU A 183 0.89 -9.28 -27.51
C GLU A 183 2.15 -9.63 -26.70
N SER A 184 3.25 -8.90 -26.91
CA SER A 184 4.49 -9.11 -26.16
C SER A 184 4.31 -8.91 -24.65
N ILE A 185 3.54 -7.88 -24.26
CA ILE A 185 3.20 -7.62 -22.85
C ILE A 185 2.33 -8.74 -22.29
N THR A 186 1.35 -9.21 -23.04
CA THR A 186 0.46 -10.31 -22.61
C THR A 186 1.27 -11.60 -22.40
N HIS A 187 2.14 -11.98 -23.33
CA HIS A 187 3.03 -13.13 -23.19
C HIS A 187 3.96 -13.02 -21.99
N TRP A 188 4.51 -11.83 -21.76
CA TRP A 188 5.36 -11.57 -20.61
C TRP A 188 4.60 -11.69 -19.30
N LEU A 189 3.37 -11.18 -19.21
CA LEU A 189 2.51 -11.28 -18.03
C LEU A 189 2.13 -12.73 -17.70
N TRP A 190 1.90 -13.56 -18.72
CA TRP A 190 1.63 -14.98 -18.53
C TRP A 190 2.90 -15.81 -18.22
N GLY A 191 4.08 -15.28 -18.51
CA GLY A 191 5.34 -15.99 -18.35
C GLY A 191 5.58 -17.09 -19.39
N GLY A 192 4.84 -17.10 -20.47
CA GLY A 192 4.93 -18.05 -21.55
C GLY A 192 3.72 -18.06 -22.48
N TYR A 193 3.67 -19.04 -23.37
CA TYR A 193 2.49 -19.28 -24.20
C TYR A 193 1.44 -20.06 -23.40
N SER A 194 0.25 -19.50 -23.27
CA SER A 194 -0.92 -20.15 -22.66
C SER A 194 -1.76 -20.84 -23.73
#